data_7ec433794cdd225dc11291d259d105d6
#
_entry.id   7ec433794cdd225dc11291d259d105d6
#
_cell.length_a   1.000
_cell.length_b   1.000
_cell.length_c   1.000
_cell.angle_alpha   90.00
_cell.angle_beta   90.00
_cell.angle_gamma   90.00
#
_symmetry.space_group_name_H-M   'P 1'
#
loop_
_entity.id
_entity.type
_entity.pdbx_description
1 polymer ?
#
loop_
_entity_poly.entity_id
_entity_poly.type
_entity_poly.pdbx_seq_one_letter_code
_entity_poly.pdbx_strand_id
1 'polypeptide(L)'
;DTIAAVAPQLANAVRRSVSDRVRTTRVEGTVTTPSREFSVGVVTTYVEGDGARTNRTTTAIFQDISDQKRLETLRLRAERLEGVAELSAALAHEIKNPLASIRSAIEQLSRIPHAGEDERTLAALVMRESDRLARLLTEFLDFARVQVARTEAVDVGVIVRGAATLAGSHPDRREGVRVTCTVSSDDLMMIEGDEDLLHRAIFNLTLNAVQASPPGGEVRVEVAPTRDEEQSGLGAPFEAGAIAVRVTDEGAGIPPEIRDRLFDPFFTTKPGGSGLGLAVVHRAVEAHRGLVFFDTAERGTRFTVLLPRGPSGVEGELAGVGA
;
A
#
# COMPACT_ATOMS: atom_id res chain seq x y z
N ASP A 1 -13.87 18.04 36.82
CA ASP A 1 -12.60 17.34 37.17
C ASP A 1 -12.31 16.09 36.35
N THR A 2 -13.31 15.45 35.80
CA THR A 2 -13.14 14.21 35.01
C THR A 2 -12.39 14.45 33.67
N ILE A 3 -12.64 15.57 33.01
CA ILE A 3 -11.96 15.92 31.74
C ILE A 3 -10.47 16.21 31.96
N ALA A 4 -10.12 16.82 33.10
CA ALA A 4 -8.73 17.14 33.42
C ALA A 4 -7.86 15.88 33.65
N ALA A 5 -8.47 14.79 34.10
CA ALA A 5 -7.78 13.51 34.26
C ALA A 5 -7.50 12.76 32.95
N VAL A 6 -8.39 12.94 31.97
CA VAL A 6 -8.36 12.18 30.70
C VAL A 6 -7.76 13.00 29.56
N ALA A 7 -7.88 14.34 29.62
CA ALA A 7 -7.38 15.25 28.59
C ALA A 7 -7.03 16.64 29.17
N PRO A 8 -5.90 16.80 29.86
CA PRO A 8 -5.54 18.04 30.56
C PRO A 8 -5.43 19.25 29.63
N GLN A 9 -5.02 19.07 28.38
CA GLN A 9 -4.94 20.14 27.38
C GLN A 9 -6.33 20.70 27.02
N LEU A 10 -7.32 19.84 26.84
CA LEU A 10 -8.70 20.23 26.52
C LEU A 10 -9.37 20.88 27.75
N ALA A 11 -9.10 20.39 28.95
CA ALA A 11 -9.59 20.99 30.18
C ALA A 11 -9.09 22.42 30.37
N ASN A 12 -7.84 22.71 30.01
CA ASN A 12 -7.28 24.06 30.04
C ASN A 12 -7.95 25.01 29.04
N ALA A 13 -8.27 24.53 27.84
CA ALA A 13 -8.99 25.31 26.83
C ALA A 13 -10.39 25.71 27.33
N VAL A 14 -11.13 24.76 27.94
CA VAL A 14 -12.44 25.03 28.51
C VAL A 14 -12.33 25.99 29.69
N ARG A 15 -11.38 25.81 30.62
CA ARG A 15 -11.15 26.73 31.76
C ARG A 15 -10.83 28.14 31.28
N ARG A 16 -9.96 28.33 30.29
CA ARG A 16 -9.65 29.65 29.72
C ARG A 16 -10.88 30.30 29.13
N SER A 17 -11.69 29.57 28.40
CA SER A 17 -12.93 30.11 27.83
C SER A 17 -13.89 30.61 28.92
N VAL A 18 -13.94 29.94 30.08
CA VAL A 18 -14.78 30.35 31.21
C VAL A 18 -14.18 31.53 31.96
N SER A 19 -12.86 31.56 32.24
CA SER A 19 -12.19 32.59 33.02
C SER A 19 -11.97 33.85 32.21
N ASP A 20 -11.49 33.76 30.98
CA ASP A 20 -11.06 34.86 30.15
C ASP A 20 -12.21 35.42 29.27
N ARG A 21 -13.38 34.76 29.29
CA ARG A 21 -14.56 35.08 28.50
C ARG A 21 -14.29 35.14 26.99
N VAL A 22 -13.41 34.28 26.52
CA VAL A 22 -12.99 34.26 25.12
C VAL A 22 -13.52 32.98 24.44
N ARG A 23 -14.04 33.17 23.22
CA ARG A 23 -14.33 32.06 22.33
C ARG A 23 -13.03 31.39 21.92
N THR A 24 -12.92 30.10 22.15
CA THR A 24 -11.77 29.31 21.65
C THR A 24 -12.16 28.71 20.31
N THR A 25 -11.40 29.06 19.30
CA THR A 25 -11.53 28.48 17.98
C THR A 25 -11.10 27.06 17.93
N ARG A 26 -10.98 26.15 17.81
CA ARG A 26 -10.56 24.76 17.80
C ARG A 26 -9.24 24.53 18.56
N VAL A 27 -9.31 23.80 19.64
CA VAL A 27 -8.14 23.25 20.33
C VAL A 27 -8.18 21.74 20.19
N GLU A 28 -7.06 21.15 19.82
CA GLU A 28 -6.92 19.72 19.65
C GLU A 28 -6.13 19.11 20.79
N GLY A 29 -6.49 17.89 21.18
CA GLY A 29 -5.80 17.14 22.21
C GLY A 29 -6.07 15.66 22.08
N THR A 30 -5.30 14.87 22.82
CA THR A 30 -5.46 13.42 22.87
C THR A 30 -6.20 13.05 24.14
N VAL A 31 -7.18 12.19 24.01
CA VAL A 31 -7.93 11.60 25.12
C VAL A 31 -7.47 10.15 25.28
N THR A 32 -6.92 9.82 26.45
CA THR A 32 -6.47 8.48 26.77
C THR A 32 -7.44 7.86 27.77
N THR A 33 -8.08 6.76 27.38
CA THR A 33 -8.92 5.94 28.24
C THR A 33 -8.25 4.57 28.46
N PRO A 34 -8.65 3.79 29.46
CA PRO A 34 -8.07 2.46 29.68
C PRO A 34 -8.18 1.50 28.50
N SER A 35 -9.13 1.74 27.59
CA SER A 35 -9.42 0.89 26.45
C SER A 35 -9.03 1.48 25.09
N ARG A 36 -8.81 2.80 24.99
CA ARG A 36 -8.58 3.47 23.71
C ARG A 36 -7.93 4.85 23.90
N GLU A 37 -7.04 5.19 22.98
CA GLU A 37 -6.51 6.53 22.76
C GLU A 37 -7.08 7.10 21.46
N PHE A 38 -7.57 8.35 21.48
CA PHE A 38 -8.16 9.00 20.32
C PHE A 38 -7.99 10.52 20.36
N SER A 39 -7.99 11.14 19.19
CA SER A 39 -7.83 12.60 19.04
C SER A 39 -9.17 13.31 19.13
N VAL A 40 -9.25 14.38 19.93
CA VAL A 40 -10.46 15.16 20.12
C VAL A 40 -10.19 16.62 19.82
N GLY A 41 -11.07 17.24 19.01
CA GLY A 41 -11.15 18.68 18.85
C GLY A 41 -12.19 19.25 19.80
N VAL A 42 -11.88 20.39 20.43
CA VAL A 42 -12.82 21.15 21.23
C VAL A 42 -13.01 22.55 20.69
N VAL A 43 -14.25 22.99 20.58
CA VAL A 43 -14.63 24.35 20.30
C VAL A 43 -15.46 24.86 21.46
N THR A 44 -15.13 26.06 21.96
CA THR A 44 -15.91 26.67 23.03
C THR A 44 -16.56 27.96 22.58
N THR A 45 -17.80 28.16 23.00
CA THR A 45 -18.55 29.39 22.75
C THR A 45 -19.03 29.93 24.08
N TYR A 46 -18.81 31.23 24.30
CA TYR A 46 -19.27 31.93 25.47
C TYR A 46 -20.50 32.78 25.10
N VAL A 47 -21.57 32.68 25.87
CA VAL A 47 -22.80 33.44 25.70
C VAL A 47 -23.08 34.22 26.96
N GLU A 48 -23.19 35.54 26.85
CA GLU A 48 -23.60 36.41 27.93
C GLU A 48 -25.11 36.61 27.86
N GLY A 49 -25.81 36.27 28.95
CA GLY A 49 -27.29 36.41 29.01
C GLY A 49 -27.68 37.87 29.12
N ASP A 50 -28.70 38.27 28.37
CA ASP A 50 -29.30 39.59 28.40
C ASP A 50 -30.36 39.64 29.52
N GLY A 51 -30.11 40.44 30.57
CA GLY A 51 -31.10 40.70 31.62
C GLY A 51 -30.67 40.39 33.06
N ALA A 52 -31.42 40.88 34.05
CA ALA A 52 -31.14 40.98 35.47
C ALA A 52 -30.84 39.71 36.26
N ARG A 53 -30.72 38.54 35.60
CA ARG A 53 -30.16 37.28 36.13
C ARG A 53 -29.08 36.83 35.15
N THR A 54 -27.85 37.16 35.44
CA THR A 54 -26.65 36.77 34.69
C THR A 54 -26.42 35.25 34.70
N ASN A 55 -27.16 34.49 33.89
CA ASN A 55 -26.78 33.10 33.59
C ASN A 55 -25.70 33.15 32.51
N ARG A 56 -24.47 33.05 32.95
CA ARG A 56 -23.30 32.93 32.07
C ARG A 56 -23.16 31.47 31.65
N THR A 57 -23.19 31.21 30.36
CA THR A 57 -23.11 29.86 29.83
C THR A 57 -21.93 29.75 28.88
N THR A 58 -21.06 28.80 29.12
CA THR A 58 -20.03 28.37 28.17
C THR A 58 -20.42 27.01 27.63
N THR A 59 -20.54 26.91 26.33
CA THR A 59 -20.80 25.64 25.64
C THR A 59 -19.50 25.13 25.04
N ALA A 60 -19.12 23.91 25.35
CA ALA A 60 -17.98 23.23 24.77
C ALA A 60 -18.50 22.05 23.93
N ILE A 61 -18.11 22.00 22.67
CA ILE A 61 -18.42 20.93 21.74
C ILE A 61 -17.13 20.12 21.54
N PHE A 62 -17.22 18.82 21.80
CA PHE A 62 -16.13 17.86 21.61
C PHE A 62 -16.47 17.01 20.40
N GLN A 63 -15.49 16.84 19.50
CA GLN A 63 -15.62 16.02 18.32
C GLN A 63 -14.43 15.06 18.24
N ASP A 64 -14.68 13.76 18.01
CA ASP A 64 -13.64 12.81 17.65
C ASP A 64 -13.10 13.20 16.25
N ILE A 65 -11.82 13.51 16.18
CA ILE A 65 -11.13 13.92 14.96
C ILE A 65 -10.06 12.90 14.53
N SER A 66 -10.11 11.69 15.08
CA SER A 66 -9.12 10.66 14.81
C SER A 66 -9.06 10.30 13.33
N ASP A 67 -10.20 10.09 12.72
CA ASP A 67 -10.29 9.78 11.28
C ASP A 67 -9.84 10.96 10.42
N GLN A 68 -10.21 12.17 10.80
CA GLN A 68 -9.78 13.38 10.10
C GLN A 68 -8.25 13.54 10.15
N LYS A 69 -7.62 13.34 11.31
CA LYS A 69 -6.15 13.38 11.46
C LYS A 69 -5.45 12.27 10.69
N ARG A 70 -6.05 11.09 10.69
CA ARG A 70 -5.53 9.96 9.91
C ARG A 70 -5.54 10.26 8.41
N LEU A 71 -6.64 10.79 7.90
CA LEU A 71 -6.76 11.22 6.50
C LEU A 71 -5.79 12.35 6.15
N GLU A 72 -5.63 13.34 7.02
CA GLU A 72 -4.69 14.45 6.83
C GLU A 72 -3.24 13.95 6.81
N THR A 73 -2.89 13.03 7.71
CA THR A 73 -1.55 12.42 7.74
C THR A 73 -1.29 11.60 6.48
N LEU A 74 -2.27 10.83 6.02
CA LEU A 74 -2.18 10.06 4.77
C LEU A 74 -2.05 10.99 3.56
N ARG A 75 -2.83 12.06 3.53
CA ARG A 75 -2.77 13.07 2.45
C ARG A 75 -1.40 13.77 2.40
N LEU A 76 -0.87 14.21 3.53
CA LEU A 76 0.47 14.81 3.60
C LEU A 76 1.58 13.83 3.20
N ARG A 77 1.42 12.54 3.54
CA ARG A 77 2.33 11.50 3.06
C ARG A 77 2.23 11.31 1.55
N ALA A 78 1.01 11.29 1.01
CA ALA A 78 0.78 11.19 -0.43
C ALA A 78 1.36 12.40 -1.19
N GLU A 79 1.11 13.64 -0.74
CA GLU A 79 1.64 14.86 -1.34
C GLU A 79 3.19 14.92 -1.30
N ARG A 80 3.80 14.46 -0.20
CA ARG A 80 5.27 14.33 -0.12
C ARG A 80 5.81 13.30 -1.10
N LEU A 81 5.13 12.17 -1.25
CA LEU A 81 5.52 11.11 -2.17
C LEU A 81 5.32 11.54 -3.64
N GLU A 82 4.30 12.33 -3.92
CA GLU A 82 4.05 12.90 -5.25
C GLU A 82 5.16 13.87 -5.68
N GLY A 83 5.58 14.79 -4.80
CA GLY A 83 6.70 15.70 -5.05
C GLY A 83 8.03 14.96 -5.24
N VAL A 84 8.25 13.86 -4.51
CA VAL A 84 9.42 12.99 -4.67
C VAL A 84 9.35 12.23 -6.00
N ALA A 85 8.18 11.84 -6.47
CA ALA A 85 7.98 11.11 -7.71
C ALA A 85 8.38 11.93 -8.96
N GLU A 86 7.98 13.18 -8.99
CA GLU A 86 8.24 14.08 -10.12
C GLU A 86 9.72 14.42 -10.27
N LEU A 87 10.40 14.68 -9.15
CA LEU A 87 11.85 14.88 -9.11
C LEU A 87 12.64 13.58 -9.38
N SER A 88 12.11 12.45 -8.97
CA SER A 88 12.78 11.16 -9.07
C SER A 88 12.89 10.64 -10.50
N ALA A 89 11.95 10.96 -11.38
CA ALA A 89 12.00 10.54 -12.77
C ALA A 89 13.17 11.17 -13.54
N ALA A 90 13.45 12.46 -13.30
CA ALA A 90 14.60 13.14 -13.89
C ALA A 90 15.93 12.63 -13.28
N LEU A 91 16.00 12.56 -11.94
CA LEU A 91 17.18 12.07 -11.22
C LEU A 91 17.53 10.63 -11.57
N ALA A 92 16.55 9.79 -11.83
CA ALA A 92 16.82 8.39 -12.16
C ALA A 92 17.48 8.22 -13.54
N HIS A 93 17.09 9.00 -14.53
CA HIS A 93 17.80 9.02 -15.80
C HIS A 93 19.24 9.49 -15.63
N GLU A 94 19.46 10.51 -14.77
CA GLU A 94 20.79 11.03 -14.47
C GLU A 94 21.65 10.06 -13.63
N ILE A 95 21.04 9.18 -12.83
CA ILE A 95 21.76 8.15 -12.06
C ILE A 95 21.98 6.88 -12.90
N LYS A 96 21.05 6.47 -13.75
CA LYS A 96 21.22 5.31 -14.66
C LYS A 96 22.42 5.49 -15.61
N ASN A 97 22.64 6.71 -16.09
CA ASN A 97 23.70 7.02 -17.02
C ASN A 97 25.11 6.76 -16.46
N PRO A 98 25.52 7.31 -15.27
CA PRO A 98 26.82 6.99 -14.69
C PRO A 98 26.94 5.52 -14.28
N LEU A 99 25.88 4.87 -13.81
CA LEU A 99 25.91 3.43 -13.52
C LEU A 99 26.17 2.60 -14.77
N ALA A 100 25.56 2.92 -15.91
CA ALA A 100 25.84 2.27 -17.19
C ALA A 100 27.29 2.50 -17.65
N SER A 101 27.83 3.70 -17.42
CA SER A 101 29.21 4.02 -17.74
C SER A 101 30.21 3.26 -16.85
N ILE A 102 29.96 3.17 -15.54
CA ILE A 102 30.74 2.38 -14.58
C ILE A 102 30.75 0.90 -15.00
N ARG A 103 29.57 0.35 -15.29
CA ARG A 103 29.43 -1.03 -15.76
C ARG A 103 30.24 -1.29 -17.02
N SER A 104 30.11 -0.42 -18.04
CA SER A 104 30.84 -0.55 -19.30
C SER A 104 32.35 -0.49 -19.11
N ALA A 105 32.85 0.43 -18.25
CA ALA A 105 34.27 0.53 -17.94
C ALA A 105 34.81 -0.73 -17.27
N ILE A 106 34.06 -1.29 -16.34
CA ILE A 106 34.46 -2.50 -15.60
C ILE A 106 34.37 -3.74 -16.49
N GLU A 107 33.36 -3.83 -17.37
CA GLU A 107 33.30 -4.88 -18.38
C GLU A 107 34.54 -4.87 -19.31
N GLN A 108 35.00 -3.69 -19.70
CA GLN A 108 36.25 -3.56 -20.49
C GLN A 108 37.50 -3.97 -19.67
N LEU A 109 37.59 -3.58 -18.41
CA LEU A 109 38.67 -3.99 -17.53
C LEU A 109 38.73 -5.51 -17.32
N SER A 110 37.54 -6.16 -17.15
CA SER A 110 37.46 -7.61 -16.95
C SER A 110 37.91 -8.43 -18.18
N ARG A 111 37.92 -7.83 -19.37
CA ARG A 111 38.30 -8.45 -20.65
C ARG A 111 39.81 -8.32 -20.94
N ILE A 112 40.56 -7.63 -20.09
CA ILE A 112 42.04 -7.50 -20.29
C ILE A 112 42.68 -8.87 -20.07
N PRO A 113 43.51 -9.38 -21.03
CA PRO A 113 44.02 -10.76 -20.99
C PRO A 113 44.90 -11.09 -19.80
N HIS A 114 45.40 -10.08 -19.09
CA HIS A 114 46.33 -10.25 -17.96
C HIS A 114 45.74 -9.78 -16.62
N ALA A 115 44.42 -9.58 -16.54
CA ALA A 115 43.77 -9.30 -15.28
C ALA A 115 43.94 -10.48 -14.32
N GLY A 116 44.45 -10.21 -13.12
CA GLY A 116 44.60 -11.18 -12.05
C GLY A 116 43.22 -11.68 -11.53
N GLU A 117 43.22 -12.72 -10.71
CA GLU A 117 42.01 -13.29 -10.13
C GLU A 117 41.27 -12.31 -9.20
N ASP A 118 42.06 -11.52 -8.44
CA ASP A 118 41.51 -10.48 -7.55
C ASP A 118 40.83 -9.35 -8.33
N GLU A 119 41.43 -8.93 -9.45
CA GLU A 119 40.86 -7.87 -10.31
C GLU A 119 39.55 -8.31 -10.96
N ARG A 120 39.44 -9.57 -11.38
CA ARG A 120 38.19 -10.14 -11.91
C ARG A 120 37.12 -10.25 -10.84
N THR A 121 37.51 -10.61 -9.62
CA THR A 121 36.60 -10.70 -8.47
C THR A 121 36.06 -9.31 -8.11
N LEU A 122 36.90 -8.29 -8.06
CA LEU A 122 36.50 -6.91 -7.83
C LEU A 122 35.60 -6.39 -8.95
N ALA A 123 35.94 -6.65 -10.21
CA ALA A 123 35.12 -6.27 -11.34
C ALA A 123 33.71 -6.90 -11.25
N ALA A 124 33.62 -8.20 -10.93
CA ALA A 124 32.35 -8.88 -10.74
C ALA A 124 31.53 -8.32 -9.55
N LEU A 125 32.21 -7.88 -8.48
CA LEU A 125 31.55 -7.23 -7.34
C LEU A 125 30.95 -5.89 -7.73
N VAL A 126 31.70 -5.03 -8.39
CA VAL A 126 31.23 -3.69 -8.80
C VAL A 126 30.12 -3.80 -9.84
N MET A 127 30.18 -4.76 -10.76
CA MET A 127 29.09 -5.03 -11.70
C MET A 127 27.82 -5.43 -10.98
N ARG A 128 27.88 -6.36 -10.02
CA ARG A 128 26.72 -6.77 -9.21
C ARG A 128 26.10 -5.60 -8.44
N GLU A 129 26.93 -4.76 -7.81
CA GLU A 129 26.40 -3.59 -7.07
C GLU A 129 25.82 -2.53 -8.01
N SER A 130 26.41 -2.32 -9.18
CA SER A 130 25.83 -1.42 -10.20
C SER A 130 24.46 -1.91 -10.70
N ASP A 131 24.34 -3.20 -10.98
CA ASP A 131 23.07 -3.82 -11.38
C ASP A 131 22.03 -3.75 -10.23
N ARG A 132 22.48 -3.92 -8.99
CA ARG A 132 21.61 -3.77 -7.82
C ARG A 132 21.08 -2.35 -7.68
N LEU A 133 21.94 -1.34 -7.80
CA LEU A 133 21.54 0.07 -7.74
C LEU A 133 20.59 0.44 -8.89
N ALA A 134 20.83 -0.05 -10.10
CA ALA A 134 19.95 0.17 -11.23
C ALA A 134 18.54 -0.42 -11.02
N ARG A 135 18.47 -1.62 -10.40
CA ARG A 135 17.19 -2.24 -10.02
C ARG A 135 16.46 -1.44 -8.95
N LEU A 136 17.15 -1.10 -7.85
CA LEU A 136 16.57 -0.30 -6.76
C LEU A 136 16.01 1.03 -7.27
N LEU A 137 16.73 1.68 -8.17
CA LEU A 137 16.29 2.93 -8.78
C LEU A 137 15.06 2.74 -9.65
N THR A 138 15.01 1.63 -10.42
CA THR A 138 13.83 1.31 -11.25
C THR A 138 12.61 1.03 -10.37
N GLU A 139 12.76 0.22 -9.33
CA GLU A 139 11.69 -0.09 -8.39
C GLU A 139 11.20 1.16 -7.63
N PHE A 140 12.12 2.08 -7.30
CA PHE A 140 11.77 3.36 -6.69
C PHE A 140 10.97 4.26 -7.63
N LEU A 141 11.37 4.33 -8.91
CA LEU A 141 10.60 5.07 -9.91
C LEU A 141 9.21 4.49 -10.13
N ASP A 142 9.15 3.18 -10.18
CA ASP A 142 7.90 2.45 -10.32
C ASP A 142 6.97 2.73 -9.13
N PHE A 143 7.52 2.73 -7.90
CA PHE A 143 6.77 3.12 -6.70
C PHE A 143 6.32 4.58 -6.75
N ALA A 144 7.19 5.48 -7.19
CA ALA A 144 6.91 6.91 -7.28
C ALA A 144 5.83 7.25 -8.33
N ARG A 145 5.76 6.48 -9.42
CA ARG A 145 4.80 6.66 -10.53
C ARG A 145 3.48 5.93 -10.37
N VAL A 146 3.19 5.35 -9.19
CA VAL A 146 1.90 4.69 -8.94
C VAL A 146 0.78 5.73 -8.96
N GLN A 147 0.23 5.98 -10.14
CA GLN A 147 -1.00 6.72 -10.40
C GLN A 147 -1.74 5.96 -11.49
N VAL A 148 -3.05 5.86 -11.39
CA VAL A 148 -3.87 5.30 -12.47
C VAL A 148 -3.75 6.24 -13.67
N ALA A 149 -2.91 5.86 -14.62
CA ALA A 149 -2.66 6.66 -15.82
C ALA A 149 -3.76 6.48 -16.85
N ARG A 150 -4.38 5.30 -16.89
CA ARG A 150 -5.50 4.94 -17.77
C ARG A 150 -6.50 4.10 -17.01
N THR A 151 -7.75 4.48 -17.09
CA THR A 151 -8.85 3.65 -16.56
C THR A 151 -9.54 3.02 -17.75
N GLU A 152 -9.47 1.72 -17.86
CA GLU A 152 -10.14 0.93 -18.91
C GLU A 152 -10.79 -0.31 -18.28
N ALA A 153 -11.69 -0.94 -19.04
CA ALA A 153 -12.30 -2.19 -18.58
C ALA A 153 -11.29 -3.34 -18.73
N VAL A 154 -10.85 -3.91 -17.60
CA VAL A 154 -9.82 -4.95 -17.56
C VAL A 154 -10.34 -6.22 -16.91
N ASP A 155 -9.93 -7.38 -17.42
CA ASP A 155 -10.21 -8.69 -16.84
C ASP A 155 -9.14 -9.09 -15.83
N VAL A 156 -9.51 -9.04 -14.54
CA VAL A 156 -8.64 -9.42 -13.42
C VAL A 156 -8.14 -10.85 -13.55
N GLY A 157 -8.96 -11.76 -14.11
CA GLY A 157 -8.55 -13.16 -14.32
C GLY A 157 -7.39 -13.27 -15.31
N VAL A 158 -7.37 -12.46 -16.38
CA VAL A 158 -6.27 -12.42 -17.37
C VAL A 158 -5.01 -11.87 -16.71
N ILE A 159 -5.13 -10.75 -16.01
CA ILE A 159 -4.01 -10.09 -15.31
C ILE A 159 -3.35 -11.07 -14.32
N VAL A 160 -4.16 -11.73 -13.50
CA VAL A 160 -3.65 -12.64 -12.47
C VAL A 160 -2.95 -13.86 -13.07
N ARG A 161 -3.50 -14.45 -14.14
CA ARG A 161 -2.84 -15.55 -14.86
C ARG A 161 -1.48 -15.13 -15.42
N GLY A 162 -1.39 -13.95 -16.02
CA GLY A 162 -0.13 -13.40 -16.54
C GLY A 162 0.91 -13.19 -15.44
N ALA A 163 0.53 -12.53 -14.37
CA ALA A 163 1.39 -12.26 -13.22
C ALA A 163 1.87 -13.53 -12.51
N ALA A 164 0.98 -14.52 -12.32
CA ALA A 164 1.31 -15.80 -11.71
C ALA A 164 2.30 -16.61 -12.57
N THR A 165 2.12 -16.63 -13.89
CA THR A 165 3.02 -17.29 -14.84
C THR A 165 4.42 -16.66 -14.79
N LEU A 166 4.48 -15.33 -14.80
CA LEU A 166 5.75 -14.60 -14.75
C LEU A 166 6.48 -14.82 -13.42
N ALA A 167 5.78 -14.75 -12.30
CA ALA A 167 6.35 -15.02 -10.98
C ALA A 167 6.83 -16.47 -10.83
N GLY A 168 6.09 -17.42 -11.38
CA GLY A 168 6.46 -18.84 -11.41
C GLY A 168 7.72 -19.14 -12.22
N SER A 169 8.10 -18.28 -13.18
CA SER A 169 9.29 -18.40 -14.02
C SER A 169 10.46 -17.53 -13.55
N HIS A 170 10.28 -16.77 -12.44
CA HIS A 170 11.26 -15.80 -12.00
C HIS A 170 12.57 -16.48 -11.53
N PRO A 171 13.78 -15.93 -11.88
CA PRO A 171 15.06 -16.52 -11.46
C PRO A 171 15.23 -16.66 -9.95
N ASP A 172 14.65 -15.76 -9.16
CA ASP A 172 14.73 -15.77 -7.69
C ASP A 172 13.76 -16.80 -7.06
N ARG A 173 13.07 -17.58 -7.87
CA ARG A 173 12.21 -18.68 -7.40
C ARG A 173 13.05 -19.75 -6.71
N ARG A 174 12.64 -20.17 -5.51
CA ARG A 174 13.27 -21.30 -4.84
C ARG A 174 13.02 -22.60 -5.59
N GLU A 175 13.96 -23.51 -5.48
CA GLU A 175 13.91 -24.79 -6.20
C GLU A 175 12.62 -25.56 -5.88
N GLY A 176 11.95 -26.04 -6.91
CA GLY A 176 10.76 -26.85 -6.79
C GLY A 176 9.47 -26.14 -6.37
N VAL A 177 9.48 -24.83 -6.09
CA VAL A 177 8.25 -24.08 -5.76
C VAL A 177 7.33 -24.05 -6.98
N ARG A 178 6.06 -24.42 -6.78
CA ARG A 178 5.01 -24.39 -7.82
C ARG A 178 4.07 -23.24 -7.57
N VAL A 179 3.63 -22.59 -8.65
CA VAL A 179 2.60 -21.58 -8.62
C VAL A 179 1.36 -22.14 -9.32
N THR A 180 0.25 -22.22 -8.60
CA THR A 180 -1.04 -22.62 -9.16
C THR A 180 -1.98 -21.42 -9.20
N CYS A 181 -2.72 -21.26 -10.30
CA CYS A 181 -3.67 -20.19 -10.48
C CYS A 181 -5.06 -20.74 -10.77
N THR A 182 -6.04 -20.37 -9.97
CA THR A 182 -7.44 -20.77 -10.12
C THR A 182 -8.32 -19.55 -10.26
N VAL A 183 -9.11 -19.48 -11.31
CA VAL A 183 -10.13 -18.45 -11.54
C VAL A 183 -11.49 -19.12 -11.37
N SER A 184 -12.28 -18.69 -10.40
CA SER A 184 -13.47 -19.41 -9.88
C SER A 184 -14.72 -19.34 -10.76
N SER A 185 -14.71 -18.62 -11.89
CA SER A 185 -15.91 -18.39 -12.71
C SER A 185 -15.53 -18.32 -14.18
N ASP A 186 -16.41 -18.82 -15.05
CA ASP A 186 -16.32 -18.61 -16.50
C ASP A 186 -16.74 -17.18 -16.89
N ASP A 187 -17.32 -16.41 -15.95
CA ASP A 187 -17.69 -15.02 -16.16
C ASP A 187 -16.45 -14.14 -16.16
N LEU A 188 -16.43 -13.15 -17.05
CA LEU A 188 -15.41 -12.12 -17.10
C LEU A 188 -15.37 -11.35 -15.77
N MET A 189 -14.21 -11.29 -15.15
CA MET A 189 -13.99 -10.56 -13.91
C MET A 189 -13.57 -9.13 -14.19
N MET A 190 -14.52 -8.36 -14.76
CA MET A 190 -14.24 -7.00 -15.23
C MET A 190 -14.27 -5.98 -14.10
N ILE A 191 -13.27 -5.12 -14.11
CA ILE A 191 -13.20 -3.90 -13.29
C ILE A 191 -12.78 -2.73 -14.18
N GLU A 192 -12.98 -1.51 -13.68
CA GLU A 192 -12.35 -0.32 -14.26
C GLU A 192 -10.99 -0.11 -13.58
N GLY A 193 -9.90 -0.12 -14.37
CA GLY A 193 -8.57 0.01 -13.78
C GLY A 193 -7.46 0.14 -14.81
N ASP A 194 -6.24 0.23 -14.29
CA ASP A 194 -5.00 0.27 -15.03
C ASP A 194 -4.36 -1.13 -15.02
N GLU A 195 -4.35 -1.78 -16.20
CA GLU A 195 -3.88 -3.15 -16.37
C GLU A 195 -2.43 -3.32 -15.92
N ASP A 196 -1.55 -2.40 -16.32
CA ASP A 196 -0.12 -2.49 -16.01
C ASP A 196 0.13 -2.37 -14.50
N LEU A 197 -0.60 -1.46 -13.85
CA LEU A 197 -0.46 -1.22 -12.42
C LEU A 197 -0.97 -2.42 -11.61
N LEU A 198 -2.12 -2.98 -11.99
CA LEU A 198 -2.67 -4.18 -11.37
C LEU A 198 -1.79 -5.41 -11.61
N HIS A 199 -1.31 -5.61 -12.84
CA HIS A 199 -0.40 -6.70 -13.16
C HIS A 199 0.85 -6.64 -12.27
N ARG A 200 1.44 -5.46 -12.11
CA ARG A 200 2.62 -5.23 -11.27
C ARG A 200 2.32 -5.52 -9.79
N ALA A 201 1.17 -5.10 -9.29
CA ALA A 201 0.76 -5.37 -7.91
C ALA A 201 0.63 -6.89 -7.64
N ILE A 202 -0.08 -7.60 -8.51
CA ILE A 202 -0.27 -9.04 -8.36
C ILE A 202 1.04 -9.81 -8.55
N PHE A 203 1.89 -9.40 -9.50
CA PHE A 203 3.21 -9.95 -9.68
C PHE A 203 4.06 -9.81 -8.40
N ASN A 204 4.10 -8.63 -7.77
CA ASN A 204 4.84 -8.38 -6.54
C ASN A 204 4.34 -9.26 -5.37
N LEU A 205 3.02 -9.41 -5.22
CA LEU A 205 2.45 -10.31 -4.21
C LEU A 205 2.86 -11.76 -4.46
N THR A 206 2.69 -12.22 -5.70
CA THR A 206 3.00 -13.62 -6.07
C THR A 206 4.49 -13.91 -5.95
N LEU A 207 5.36 -12.99 -6.38
CA LEU A 207 6.80 -13.13 -6.24
C LEU A 207 7.22 -13.16 -4.76
N ASN A 208 6.62 -12.31 -3.91
CA ASN A 208 6.87 -12.36 -2.47
C ASN A 208 6.48 -13.72 -1.87
N ALA A 209 5.36 -14.29 -2.26
CA ALA A 209 4.89 -15.59 -1.84
C ALA A 209 5.86 -16.72 -2.30
N VAL A 210 6.31 -16.67 -3.56
CA VAL A 210 7.29 -17.60 -4.13
C VAL A 210 8.62 -17.57 -3.36
N GLN A 211 9.09 -16.36 -3.01
CA GLN A 211 10.33 -16.18 -2.25
C GLN A 211 10.19 -16.57 -0.77
N ALA A 212 9.01 -16.49 -0.19
CA ALA A 212 8.74 -16.89 1.20
C ALA A 212 8.55 -18.40 1.34
N SER A 213 8.06 -19.07 0.32
CA SER A 213 7.77 -20.50 0.34
C SER A 213 9.04 -21.36 0.49
N PRO A 214 8.98 -22.49 1.21
CA PRO A 214 10.09 -23.43 1.29
C PRO A 214 10.36 -24.12 -0.06
N PRO A 215 11.54 -24.71 -0.27
CA PRO A 215 11.81 -25.52 -1.45
C PRO A 215 10.75 -26.61 -1.63
N GLY A 216 10.24 -26.76 -2.85
CA GLY A 216 9.16 -27.72 -3.17
C GLY A 216 7.76 -27.29 -2.75
N GLY A 217 7.61 -26.13 -2.10
CA GLY A 217 6.32 -25.59 -1.64
C GLY A 217 5.38 -25.18 -2.76
N GLU A 218 4.15 -24.81 -2.39
CA GLU A 218 3.11 -24.36 -3.30
C GLU A 218 2.69 -22.92 -2.98
N VAL A 219 2.54 -22.11 -4.03
CA VAL A 219 1.88 -20.81 -3.98
C VAL A 219 0.57 -20.92 -4.75
N ARG A 220 -0.54 -20.64 -4.06
CA ARG A 220 -1.88 -20.65 -4.67
C ARG A 220 -2.34 -19.21 -4.91
N VAL A 221 -2.74 -18.94 -6.14
CA VAL A 221 -3.34 -17.68 -6.56
C VAL A 221 -4.77 -17.95 -6.99
N GLU A 222 -5.73 -17.34 -6.30
CA GLU A 222 -7.15 -17.57 -6.50
C GLU A 222 -7.84 -16.26 -6.83
N VAL A 223 -8.72 -16.28 -7.84
CA VAL A 223 -9.58 -15.14 -8.20
C VAL A 223 -11.03 -15.58 -8.12
N ALA A 224 -11.83 -14.85 -7.36
CA ALA A 224 -13.25 -15.12 -7.21
C ALA A 224 -14.03 -13.83 -6.91
N PRO A 225 -15.32 -13.75 -7.25
CA PRO A 225 -16.20 -12.75 -6.68
C PRO A 225 -16.22 -12.86 -5.15
N THR A 226 -16.32 -11.74 -4.45
CA THR A 226 -16.48 -11.76 -2.99
C THR A 226 -17.88 -12.26 -2.62
N ARG A 227 -17.98 -12.95 -1.47
CA ARG A 227 -19.26 -13.26 -0.84
C ARG A 227 -19.69 -12.10 0.05
N ASP A 228 -21.00 -11.89 0.18
CA ASP A 228 -21.56 -10.80 0.99
C ASP A 228 -21.10 -10.83 2.45
N GLU A 229 -20.83 -12.02 3.00
CA GLU A 229 -20.31 -12.21 4.36
C GLU A 229 -18.87 -11.67 4.52
N GLU A 230 -18.04 -11.79 3.49
CA GLU A 230 -16.66 -11.27 3.49
C GLU A 230 -16.63 -9.75 3.45
N GLN A 231 -17.61 -9.13 2.81
CA GLN A 231 -17.74 -7.66 2.73
C GLN A 231 -18.24 -7.04 4.04
N SER A 232 -19.19 -7.70 4.71
CA SER A 232 -19.83 -7.20 5.93
C SER A 232 -18.86 -7.06 7.10
N GLY A 233 -17.80 -7.89 7.14
CA GLY A 233 -16.78 -7.87 8.20
C GLY A 233 -15.74 -6.76 8.06
N LEU A 234 -15.58 -6.15 6.88
CA LEU A 234 -14.50 -5.21 6.56
C LEU A 234 -14.93 -3.74 6.59
N GLY A 235 -16.21 -3.44 6.82
CA GLY A 235 -16.72 -2.07 6.90
C GLY A 235 -16.62 -1.27 5.60
N ALA A 236 -16.29 -1.90 4.47
CA ALA A 236 -16.19 -1.29 3.16
C ALA A 236 -17.30 -1.84 2.25
N PRO A 237 -18.40 -1.13 2.07
CA PRO A 237 -19.43 -1.53 1.14
C PRO A 237 -18.98 -1.25 -0.29
N PHE A 238 -18.57 -2.29 -1.02
CA PHE A 238 -18.54 -2.21 -2.46
C PHE A 238 -19.96 -2.46 -2.96
N GLU A 239 -20.70 -1.40 -3.27
CA GLU A 239 -22.13 -1.45 -3.64
C GLU A 239 -22.42 -2.41 -4.81
N ALA A 240 -21.50 -2.56 -5.76
CA ALA A 240 -21.59 -3.47 -6.90
C ALA A 240 -20.90 -4.82 -6.67
N GLY A 241 -20.47 -5.13 -5.45
CA GLY A 241 -19.61 -6.27 -5.14
C GLY A 241 -18.14 -6.00 -5.43
N ALA A 242 -17.31 -6.97 -5.12
CA ALA A 242 -15.87 -6.89 -5.38
C ALA A 242 -15.34 -8.20 -5.96
N ILE A 243 -14.16 -8.13 -6.58
CA ILE A 243 -13.37 -9.27 -7.00
C ILE A 243 -12.25 -9.44 -5.99
N ALA A 244 -12.13 -10.64 -5.42
CA ALA A 244 -11.06 -11.00 -4.51
C ALA A 244 -9.95 -11.74 -5.25
N VAL A 245 -8.71 -11.23 -5.13
CA VAL A 245 -7.49 -11.95 -5.52
C VAL A 245 -6.79 -12.38 -4.24
N ARG A 246 -6.60 -13.68 -4.06
CA ARG A 246 -5.95 -14.28 -2.88
C ARG A 246 -4.65 -14.94 -3.30
N VAL A 247 -3.55 -14.56 -2.66
CA VAL A 247 -2.24 -15.18 -2.84
C VAL A 247 -1.85 -15.85 -1.53
N THR A 248 -1.73 -17.16 -1.54
CA THR A 248 -1.42 -17.97 -0.35
C THR A 248 -0.09 -18.67 -0.55
N ASP A 249 0.82 -18.53 0.42
CA ASP A 249 2.11 -19.20 0.48
C ASP A 249 2.18 -20.19 1.64
N GLU A 250 3.21 -21.04 1.62
CA GLU A 250 3.55 -22.00 2.68
C GLU A 250 4.80 -21.57 3.46
N GLY A 251 5.07 -20.25 3.52
CA GLY A 251 6.22 -19.69 4.19
C GLY A 251 6.17 -19.77 5.72
N ALA A 252 7.11 -19.11 6.38
CA ALA A 252 7.22 -19.08 7.84
C ALA A 252 6.21 -18.16 8.54
N GLY A 253 5.29 -17.55 7.78
CA GLY A 253 4.36 -16.54 8.30
C GLY A 253 5.04 -15.20 8.55
N ILE A 254 4.28 -14.25 9.13
CA ILE A 254 4.72 -12.88 9.41
C ILE A 254 4.74 -12.66 10.93
N PRO A 255 5.92 -12.40 11.52
CA PRO A 255 6.04 -12.10 12.93
C PRO A 255 5.19 -10.88 13.36
N PRO A 256 4.59 -10.90 14.56
CA PRO A 256 3.72 -9.81 15.02
C PRO A 256 4.38 -8.44 15.00
N GLU A 257 5.68 -8.38 15.31
CA GLU A 257 6.45 -7.14 15.49
C GLU A 257 6.62 -6.33 14.19
N ILE A 258 6.41 -6.98 13.04
CA ILE A 258 6.61 -6.32 11.72
C ILE A 258 5.30 -6.09 10.96
N ARG A 259 4.16 -6.61 11.47
CA ARG A 259 2.86 -6.57 10.75
C ARG A 259 2.42 -5.16 10.39
N ASP A 260 2.54 -4.22 11.33
CA ASP A 260 2.11 -2.82 11.13
C ASP A 260 2.98 -2.05 10.13
N ARG A 261 4.18 -2.58 9.83
CA ARG A 261 5.17 -1.95 8.95
C ARG A 261 5.30 -2.62 7.60
N LEU A 262 4.51 -3.67 7.36
CA LEU A 262 4.68 -4.53 6.18
C LEU A 262 4.52 -3.78 4.85
N PHE A 263 3.68 -2.76 4.84
CA PHE A 263 3.43 -1.90 3.68
C PHE A 263 4.24 -0.60 3.68
N ASP A 264 5.10 -0.37 4.71
CA ASP A 264 5.95 0.81 4.75
C ASP A 264 6.98 0.75 3.62
N PRO A 265 7.18 1.84 2.85
CA PRO A 265 8.22 1.90 1.85
C PRO A 265 9.62 1.67 2.46
N PHE A 266 10.46 0.94 1.74
CA PHE A 266 11.83 0.56 2.15
C PHE A 266 11.91 -0.40 3.35
N PHE A 267 10.79 -0.86 3.88
CA PHE A 267 10.80 -1.89 4.92
C PHE A 267 10.97 -3.28 4.30
N THR A 268 12.02 -3.99 4.73
CA THR A 268 12.29 -5.36 4.27
C THR A 268 13.02 -6.16 5.34
N THR A 269 12.71 -7.43 5.42
CA THR A 269 13.44 -8.43 6.21
C THR A 269 14.34 -9.31 5.33
N LYS A 270 14.28 -9.14 4.00
CA LYS A 270 15.04 -9.93 3.03
C LYS A 270 16.40 -9.29 2.77
N PRO A 271 17.52 -10.02 2.86
CA PRO A 271 18.82 -9.51 2.45
C PRO A 271 18.79 -9.09 0.97
N GLY A 272 19.11 -7.82 0.69
CA GLY A 272 19.15 -7.28 -0.68
C GLY A 272 17.79 -6.91 -1.28
N GLY A 273 16.70 -7.05 -0.54
CA GLY A 273 15.39 -6.56 -0.96
C GLY A 273 15.31 -5.03 -0.90
N SER A 274 14.54 -4.42 -1.79
CA SER A 274 14.29 -2.96 -1.80
C SER A 274 13.30 -2.50 -0.73
N GLY A 275 12.40 -3.39 -0.31
CA GLY A 275 11.27 -3.03 0.56
C GLY A 275 10.18 -2.20 -0.13
N LEU A 276 10.17 -2.13 -1.46
CA LEU A 276 9.18 -1.36 -2.23
C LEU A 276 8.03 -2.21 -2.76
N GLY A 277 8.21 -3.52 -2.91
CA GLY A 277 7.23 -4.39 -3.57
C GLY A 277 5.85 -4.34 -2.93
N LEU A 278 5.73 -4.49 -1.60
CA LEU A 278 4.43 -4.42 -0.90
C LEU A 278 3.89 -3.00 -0.81
N ALA A 279 4.73 -1.98 -0.77
CA ALA A 279 4.30 -0.59 -0.84
C ALA A 279 3.68 -0.25 -2.22
N VAL A 280 4.23 -0.80 -3.31
CA VAL A 280 3.63 -0.71 -4.67
C VAL A 280 2.27 -1.39 -4.69
N VAL A 281 2.14 -2.58 -4.09
CA VAL A 281 0.85 -3.29 -3.98
C VAL A 281 -0.19 -2.42 -3.28
N HIS A 282 0.14 -1.91 -2.10
CA HIS A 282 -0.80 -1.08 -1.32
C HIS A 282 -1.27 0.14 -2.11
N ARG A 283 -0.34 0.89 -2.70
CA ARG A 283 -0.67 2.08 -3.51
C ARG A 283 -1.48 1.74 -4.77
N ALA A 284 -1.12 0.67 -5.46
CA ALA A 284 -1.84 0.24 -6.65
C ALA A 284 -3.30 -0.13 -6.33
N VAL A 285 -3.50 -0.89 -5.25
CA VAL A 285 -4.83 -1.30 -4.78
C VAL A 285 -5.64 -0.08 -4.31
N GLU A 286 -5.03 0.82 -3.55
CA GLU A 286 -5.66 2.07 -3.09
C GLU A 286 -6.05 2.98 -4.27
N ALA A 287 -5.20 3.11 -5.28
CA ALA A 287 -5.47 3.87 -6.50
C ALA A 287 -6.69 3.32 -7.29
N HIS A 288 -6.96 2.02 -7.17
CA HIS A 288 -8.15 1.36 -7.69
C HIS A 288 -9.33 1.31 -6.71
N ARG A 289 -9.28 2.09 -5.60
CA ARG A 289 -10.30 2.10 -4.54
C ARG A 289 -10.55 0.72 -3.92
N GLY A 290 -9.55 -0.15 -4.01
CA GLY A 290 -9.58 -1.48 -3.44
C GLY A 290 -9.06 -1.52 -2.00
N LEU A 291 -9.01 -2.72 -1.45
CA LEU A 291 -8.43 -3.00 -0.13
C LEU A 291 -7.41 -4.13 -0.23
N VAL A 292 -6.36 -4.06 0.55
CA VAL A 292 -5.40 -5.15 0.72
C VAL A 292 -5.20 -5.45 2.20
N PHE A 293 -5.25 -6.72 2.55
CA PHE A 293 -5.00 -7.21 3.91
C PHE A 293 -4.36 -8.60 3.85
N PHE A 294 -3.95 -9.10 4.99
CA PHE A 294 -3.34 -10.43 5.08
C PHE A 294 -3.76 -11.15 6.36
N ASP A 295 -3.81 -12.46 6.25
CA ASP A 295 -3.93 -13.40 7.35
C ASP A 295 -2.66 -14.25 7.38
N THR A 296 -2.10 -14.45 8.56
CA THR A 296 -0.88 -15.23 8.75
C THR A 296 -0.98 -16.13 9.96
N ALA A 297 -0.46 -17.33 9.83
CA ALA A 297 -0.35 -18.32 10.89
C ALA A 297 1.13 -18.67 11.13
N GLU A 298 1.40 -19.66 11.97
CA GLU A 298 2.76 -20.20 12.18
C GLU A 298 3.38 -20.75 10.89
N ARG A 299 2.54 -21.15 9.93
CA ARG A 299 2.94 -21.56 8.59
C ARG A 299 2.02 -20.92 7.57
N GLY A 300 2.64 -20.19 6.64
CA GLY A 300 1.98 -19.57 5.52
C GLY A 300 1.38 -18.21 5.80
N THR A 301 1.23 -17.47 4.72
CA THR A 301 0.54 -16.18 4.68
C THR A 301 -0.43 -16.17 3.51
N ARG A 302 -1.59 -15.57 3.73
CA ARG A 302 -2.56 -15.27 2.69
C ARG A 302 -2.72 -13.76 2.58
N PHE A 303 -2.34 -13.22 1.44
CA PHE A 303 -2.70 -11.86 1.07
C PHE A 303 -4.02 -11.86 0.30
N THR A 304 -4.89 -10.93 0.62
CA THR A 304 -6.17 -10.73 -0.06
C THR A 304 -6.25 -9.30 -0.58
N VAL A 305 -6.49 -9.18 -1.88
CA VAL A 305 -6.77 -7.91 -2.55
C VAL A 305 -8.24 -7.93 -2.96
N LEU A 306 -8.99 -6.90 -2.56
CA LEU A 306 -10.36 -6.67 -3.00
C LEU A 306 -10.39 -5.49 -3.96
N LEU A 307 -10.94 -5.70 -5.14
CA LEU A 307 -11.10 -4.68 -6.17
C LEU A 307 -12.60 -4.46 -6.44
N PRO A 308 -13.10 -3.21 -6.45
CA PRO A 308 -14.50 -2.93 -6.72
C PRO A 308 -14.88 -3.42 -8.12
N ARG A 309 -16.01 -4.11 -8.26
CA ARG A 309 -16.58 -4.40 -9.58
C ARG A 309 -17.02 -3.11 -10.25
N GLY A 310 -16.71 -2.96 -11.52
CA GLY A 310 -17.31 -1.89 -12.33
C GLY A 310 -18.84 -2.03 -12.39
N PRO A 311 -19.59 -0.95 -12.63
CA PRO A 311 -21.02 -1.07 -12.86
C PRO A 311 -21.24 -2.07 -14.01
N SER A 312 -22.12 -3.05 -13.78
CA SER A 312 -22.49 -4.09 -14.76
C SER A 312 -23.22 -3.47 -15.96
N GLY A 313 -22.48 -2.83 -16.85
CA GLY A 313 -23.01 -2.02 -17.95
C GLY A 313 -22.54 -2.43 -19.35
N VAL A 314 -21.88 -3.58 -19.52
CA VAL A 314 -21.38 -4.02 -20.85
C VAL A 314 -22.09 -5.31 -21.34
N GLU A 315 -23.31 -5.58 -20.88
CA GLU A 315 -24.13 -6.66 -21.46
C GLU A 315 -24.94 -6.25 -22.73
N GLY A 316 -24.71 -5.04 -23.29
CA GLY A 316 -25.62 -4.45 -24.27
C GLY A 316 -25.09 -4.18 -25.69
N GLU A 317 -23.82 -4.37 -26.05
CA GLU A 317 -23.35 -3.84 -27.34
C GLU A 317 -22.65 -4.82 -28.31
N LEU A 318 -22.67 -6.12 -28.06
CA LEU A 318 -22.20 -7.12 -29.04
C LEU A 318 -23.30 -7.86 -29.82
N ALA A 319 -24.56 -7.45 -29.69
CA ALA A 319 -25.68 -8.08 -30.44
C ALA A 319 -26.14 -7.29 -31.67
N GLY A 320 -25.39 -6.32 -32.18
CA GLY A 320 -25.83 -5.38 -33.23
C GLY A 320 -24.96 -5.24 -34.45
N VAL A 321 -24.08 -6.21 -34.82
CA VAL A 321 -23.40 -6.19 -36.12
C VAL A 321 -23.50 -7.56 -36.77
N GLY A 322 -24.62 -7.78 -37.45
CA GLY A 322 -24.85 -9.00 -38.22
C GLY A 322 -26.25 -9.05 -38.86
N ALA A 323 -26.53 -8.15 -39.80
CA ALA A 323 -27.58 -8.34 -40.82
C ALA A 323 -27.23 -7.54 -42.10
#